data_31b5949da319d453e98c2474ad6f5631
#
_entry.id   31b5949da319d453e98c2474ad6f5631
#
_cell.length_a   1.000
_cell.length_b   1.000
_cell.length_c   1.000
_cell.angle_alpha   90.00
_cell.angle_beta   90.00
_cell.angle_gamma   90.00
#
_symmetry.space_group_name_H-M   'P 1'
#
loop_
_entity.id
_entity.type
_entity.pdbx_description
1 polymer ?
#
loop_
_entity_poly.entity_id
_entity_poly.type
_entity_poly.pdbx_seq_one_letter_code
_entity_poly.pdbx_strand_id
1 'polypeptide(L)'
;MYSFLHQLDRLNNHLEFTTSTGRMNSPLMRPFDIDTDYIEFRRAKSWEPAYNAHFEAVCPTTAIRRVLGEDFPFSSDAHARDAAITEYYVLAGLRAMGLPSQMQTYFTIEEANALWSCFNLRQYLQRTATTVSTVPAEIAGDLVLNIIETTDAYTTGEDTGTCAILRFGHAETLMPLLSLLRIPGCHYMTNYFDTVASHWRD
;
A
#
# COMPACT_ATOMS: atom_id res chain seq x y z
N MET A 1 10.37 3.45 -12.42
CA MET A 1 10.88 2.44 -13.37
C MET A 1 11.94 2.99 -14.31
N TYR A 2 11.62 3.90 -15.23
CA TYR A 2 12.59 4.39 -16.25
C TYR A 2 13.88 4.97 -15.68
N SER A 3 13.82 5.73 -14.60
CA SER A 3 15.02 6.27 -13.93
C SER A 3 15.95 5.18 -13.41
N PHE A 4 15.38 4.09 -12.89
CA PHE A 4 16.13 2.94 -12.41
C PHE A 4 16.81 2.19 -13.57
N LEU A 5 16.05 1.88 -14.63
CA LEU A 5 16.59 1.23 -15.82
C LEU A 5 17.69 2.08 -16.47
N HIS A 6 17.52 3.39 -16.53
CA HIS A 6 18.53 4.29 -17.06
C HIS A 6 19.83 4.26 -16.22
N GLN A 7 19.73 4.14 -14.90
CA GLN A 7 20.92 4.00 -14.05
C GLN A 7 21.63 2.66 -14.27
N LEU A 8 20.88 1.58 -14.44
CA LEU A 8 21.46 0.26 -14.76
C LEU A 8 22.17 0.28 -16.11
N ASP A 9 21.58 0.88 -17.13
CA ASP A 9 22.17 1.01 -18.46
C ASP A 9 23.49 1.81 -18.41
N ARG A 10 23.57 2.84 -17.60
CA ARG A 10 24.83 3.59 -17.37
C ARG A 10 25.92 2.77 -16.68
N LEU A 11 25.55 1.79 -15.88
CA LEU A 11 26.49 0.89 -15.18
C LEU A 11 26.96 -0.24 -16.10
N ASN A 12 26.13 -0.68 -17.03
CA ASN A 12 26.42 -1.74 -17.96
C ASN A 12 25.66 -1.54 -19.28
N ASN A 13 26.32 -0.95 -20.27
CA ASN A 13 25.79 -0.63 -21.60
C ASN A 13 25.56 -1.87 -22.51
N HIS A 14 25.74 -3.07 -21.99
CA HIS A 14 25.46 -4.33 -22.71
C HIS A 14 24.15 -4.99 -22.29
N LEU A 15 23.37 -4.35 -21.39
CA LEU A 15 22.09 -4.89 -20.96
C LEU A 15 21.00 -4.56 -21.98
N GLU A 16 20.33 -5.59 -22.44
CA GLU A 16 19.11 -5.45 -23.23
C GLU A 16 17.89 -5.52 -22.32
N PHE A 17 16.99 -4.55 -22.46
CA PHE A 17 15.76 -4.49 -21.66
C PHE A 17 14.54 -4.76 -22.53
N THR A 18 13.73 -5.73 -22.10
CA THR A 18 12.41 -5.93 -22.65
C THR A 18 11.35 -5.54 -21.62
N THR A 19 10.25 -4.96 -22.08
CA THR A 19 9.11 -4.63 -21.22
C THR A 19 7.89 -5.47 -21.63
N SER A 20 7.28 -6.13 -20.68
CA SER A 20 6.17 -7.07 -20.94
C SER A 20 4.85 -6.38 -21.31
N THR A 21 4.68 -5.09 -21.01
CA THR A 21 3.33 -4.49 -21.02
C THR A 21 3.15 -3.26 -21.89
N GLY A 22 4.14 -2.83 -22.64
CA GLY A 22 3.98 -1.64 -23.48
C GLY A 22 3.28 -0.47 -22.73
N ARG A 23 2.12 -0.01 -23.23
CA ARG A 23 1.33 1.07 -22.61
C ARG A 23 0.18 0.58 -21.71
N MET A 24 -0.06 -0.71 -21.63
CA MET A 24 -1.17 -1.28 -20.84
C MET A 24 -0.69 -1.68 -19.45
N ASN A 25 -1.59 -1.56 -18.47
CA ASN A 25 -1.33 -2.07 -17.13
C ASN A 25 -1.12 -3.59 -17.17
N SER A 26 -0.10 -4.07 -16.48
CA SER A 26 0.13 -5.51 -16.33
C SER A 26 -0.94 -6.12 -15.43
N PRO A 27 -1.68 -7.14 -15.87
CA PRO A 27 -2.62 -7.86 -15.01
C PRO A 27 -1.93 -8.43 -13.77
N LEU A 28 -0.71 -8.94 -13.89
CA LEU A 28 0.07 -9.47 -12.77
C LEU A 28 0.45 -8.39 -11.74
N MET A 29 0.74 -7.17 -12.21
CA MET A 29 1.19 -6.08 -11.36
C MET A 29 0.05 -5.18 -10.89
N ARG A 30 -1.15 -5.31 -11.48
CA ARG A 30 -2.35 -4.57 -11.11
C ARG A 30 -3.60 -5.48 -11.08
N PRO A 31 -3.54 -6.62 -10.37
CA PRO A 31 -4.69 -7.52 -10.28
C PRO A 31 -5.91 -6.85 -9.66
N PHE A 32 -5.71 -5.90 -8.77
CA PHE A 32 -6.75 -5.13 -8.08
C PHE A 32 -7.65 -4.30 -9.00
N ASP A 33 -7.25 -4.07 -10.26
CA ASP A 33 -8.06 -3.35 -11.26
C ASP A 33 -9.01 -4.29 -12.03
N ILE A 34 -8.73 -5.59 -12.05
CA ILE A 34 -9.41 -6.55 -12.93
C ILE A 34 -10.01 -7.76 -12.22
N ASP A 35 -9.52 -8.10 -11.03
CA ASP A 35 -10.05 -9.22 -10.25
C ASP A 35 -11.47 -8.91 -9.76
N THR A 36 -12.42 -9.73 -10.20
CA THR A 36 -13.85 -9.50 -9.95
C THR A 36 -14.20 -9.66 -8.49
N ASP A 37 -13.63 -10.64 -7.81
CA ASP A 37 -13.92 -10.93 -6.40
C ASP A 37 -13.38 -9.81 -5.50
N TYR A 38 -12.19 -9.30 -5.85
CA TYR A 38 -11.63 -8.14 -5.15
C TYR A 38 -12.44 -6.87 -5.39
N ILE A 39 -12.89 -6.63 -6.63
CA ILE A 39 -13.74 -5.48 -6.96
C ILE A 39 -15.06 -5.56 -6.19
N GLU A 40 -15.67 -6.76 -6.11
CA GLU A 40 -16.88 -6.97 -5.33
C GLU A 40 -16.65 -6.79 -3.83
N PHE A 41 -15.56 -7.33 -3.28
CA PHE A 41 -15.16 -7.11 -1.90
C PHE A 41 -15.01 -5.62 -1.57
N ARG A 42 -14.34 -4.86 -2.46
CA ARG A 42 -14.17 -3.41 -2.31
C ARG A 42 -15.50 -2.66 -2.37
N ARG A 43 -16.42 -3.10 -3.21
CA ARG A 43 -17.77 -2.52 -3.35
C ARG A 43 -18.65 -2.85 -2.16
N ALA A 44 -18.60 -4.08 -1.67
CA ALA A 44 -19.39 -4.54 -0.52
C ALA A 44 -18.97 -3.87 0.80
N LYS A 45 -17.71 -3.39 0.88
CA LYS A 45 -17.17 -2.71 2.07
C LYS A 45 -17.33 -3.49 3.38
N SER A 46 -17.28 -4.80 3.33
CA SER A 46 -17.44 -5.69 4.50
C SER A 46 -16.43 -5.41 5.62
N TRP A 47 -15.33 -4.74 5.30
CA TRP A 47 -14.30 -4.27 6.23
C TRP A 47 -14.68 -2.98 6.98
N GLU A 48 -15.63 -2.21 6.48
CA GLU A 48 -15.95 -0.86 7.00
C GLU A 48 -16.44 -0.85 8.45
N PRO A 49 -17.23 -1.81 8.95
CA PRO A 49 -17.64 -1.84 10.36
C PRO A 49 -16.44 -1.92 11.33
N ALA A 50 -15.46 -2.77 11.04
CA ALA A 50 -14.27 -2.91 11.88
C ALA A 50 -13.41 -1.63 11.86
N TYR A 51 -13.27 -1.03 10.68
CA TYR A 51 -12.59 0.25 10.51
C TYR A 51 -13.28 1.38 11.27
N ASN A 52 -14.60 1.50 11.15
CA ASN A 52 -15.38 2.54 11.81
C ASN A 52 -15.30 2.42 13.34
N ALA A 53 -15.41 1.22 13.88
CA ALA A 53 -15.30 1.01 15.33
C ALA A 53 -13.93 1.46 15.87
N HIS A 54 -12.85 1.16 15.16
CA HIS A 54 -11.52 1.63 15.53
C HIS A 54 -11.41 3.16 15.41
N PHE A 55 -11.91 3.72 14.31
CA PHE A 55 -11.88 5.15 14.06
C PHE A 55 -12.61 5.93 15.16
N GLU A 56 -13.80 5.49 15.55
CA GLU A 56 -14.59 6.11 16.63
C GLU A 56 -13.86 6.07 17.98
N ALA A 57 -13.10 5.00 18.22
CA ALA A 57 -12.35 4.83 19.47
C ALA A 57 -11.10 5.74 19.57
N VAL A 58 -10.44 6.04 18.45
CA VAL A 58 -9.11 6.65 18.50
C VAL A 58 -8.98 7.97 17.75
N CYS A 59 -9.89 8.29 16.82
CA CYS A 59 -9.69 9.44 15.94
C CYS A 59 -9.91 10.76 16.68
N PRO A 60 -8.94 11.67 16.59
CA PRO A 60 -9.05 13.01 17.15
C PRO A 60 -9.88 13.93 16.24
N THR A 61 -11.19 13.78 16.22
CA THR A 61 -12.08 14.62 15.40
C THR A 61 -11.92 16.13 15.68
N THR A 62 -11.58 16.48 16.91
CA THR A 62 -11.26 17.86 17.29
C THR A 62 -10.00 18.39 16.59
N ALA A 63 -8.98 17.55 16.41
CA ALA A 63 -7.77 17.93 15.68
C ALA A 63 -8.09 18.20 14.21
N ILE A 64 -8.94 17.38 13.61
CA ILE A 64 -9.36 17.54 12.22
C ILE A 64 -10.09 18.86 12.02
N ARG A 65 -11.04 19.18 12.89
CA ARG A 65 -11.76 20.48 12.85
C ARG A 65 -10.80 21.65 13.05
N ARG A 66 -9.82 21.52 13.94
CA ARG A 66 -8.79 22.54 14.12
C ARG A 66 -7.97 22.78 12.86
N VAL A 67 -7.62 21.72 12.11
CA VAL A 67 -6.78 21.81 10.90
C VAL A 67 -7.58 22.32 9.70
N LEU A 68 -8.79 21.82 9.49
CA LEU A 68 -9.62 22.16 8.35
C LEU A 68 -10.51 23.39 8.60
N GLY A 69 -10.65 23.84 9.86
CA GLY A 69 -11.53 24.92 10.29
C GLY A 69 -12.89 24.41 10.75
N GLU A 70 -13.47 25.12 11.72
CA GLU A 70 -14.79 24.76 12.30
C GLU A 70 -15.92 24.83 11.27
N ASP A 71 -15.80 25.72 10.28
CA ASP A 71 -16.77 25.93 9.23
C ASP A 71 -16.59 25.00 8.03
N PHE A 72 -15.62 24.08 8.06
CA PHE A 72 -15.42 23.14 6.94
C PHE A 72 -16.68 22.29 6.76
N PRO A 73 -17.28 22.28 5.55
CA PRO A 73 -18.58 21.66 5.32
C PRO A 73 -18.47 20.15 5.20
N PHE A 74 -18.32 19.47 6.32
CA PHE A 74 -18.43 18.01 6.32
C PHE A 74 -19.88 17.61 6.02
N SER A 75 -20.07 16.87 4.95
CA SER A 75 -21.39 16.34 4.59
C SER A 75 -21.84 15.18 5.50
N SER A 76 -20.89 14.55 6.20
CA SER A 76 -21.10 13.45 7.13
C SER A 76 -19.83 13.18 7.95
N ASP A 77 -19.96 12.42 9.03
CA ASP A 77 -18.81 11.94 9.80
C ASP A 77 -17.85 11.08 8.96
N ALA A 78 -18.39 10.29 8.05
CA ALA A 78 -17.57 9.52 7.09
C ALA A 78 -16.74 10.43 6.20
N HIS A 79 -17.29 11.55 5.72
CA HIS A 79 -16.53 12.53 4.94
C HIS A 79 -15.44 13.19 5.77
N ALA A 80 -15.72 13.54 7.02
CA ALA A 80 -14.71 14.09 7.96
C ALA A 80 -13.57 13.10 8.18
N ARG A 81 -13.88 11.81 8.31
CA ARG A 81 -12.90 10.72 8.44
C ARG A 81 -11.99 10.60 7.23
N ASP A 82 -12.57 10.56 6.04
CA ASP A 82 -11.80 10.46 4.79
C ASP A 82 -10.93 11.69 4.56
N ALA A 83 -11.42 12.88 4.88
CA ALA A 83 -10.67 14.12 4.80
C ALA A 83 -9.43 14.09 5.74
N ALA A 84 -9.61 13.67 6.98
CA ALA A 84 -8.53 13.56 7.95
C ALA A 84 -7.43 12.59 7.53
N ILE A 85 -7.83 11.41 7.08
CA ILE A 85 -6.88 10.39 6.62
C ILE A 85 -6.14 10.88 5.37
N THR A 86 -6.82 11.59 4.48
CA THR A 86 -6.22 12.18 3.28
C THR A 86 -5.21 13.25 3.64
N GLU A 87 -5.56 14.16 4.54
CA GLU A 87 -4.64 15.21 5.02
C GLU A 87 -3.39 14.61 5.65
N TYR A 88 -3.58 13.66 6.56
CA TYR A 88 -2.47 12.94 7.17
C TYR A 88 -1.56 12.28 6.12
N TYR A 89 -2.13 11.60 5.12
CA TYR A 89 -1.38 10.93 4.07
C TYR A 89 -0.56 11.92 3.23
N VAL A 90 -1.13 13.07 2.88
CA VAL A 90 -0.43 14.12 2.14
C VAL A 90 0.76 14.66 2.93
N LEU A 91 0.56 14.98 4.21
CA LEU A 91 1.62 15.51 5.08
C LEU A 91 2.74 14.49 5.29
N ALA A 92 2.39 13.22 5.50
CA ALA A 92 3.37 12.14 5.62
C ALA A 92 4.16 11.93 4.32
N GLY A 93 3.48 12.01 3.17
CA GLY A 93 4.12 11.93 1.85
C GLY A 93 5.10 13.07 1.60
N LEU A 94 4.73 14.30 1.92
CA LEU A 94 5.64 15.46 1.81
C LEU A 94 6.90 15.27 2.66
N ARG A 95 6.75 14.82 3.88
CA ARG A 95 7.88 14.51 4.77
C ARG A 95 8.77 13.41 4.19
N ALA A 96 8.20 12.33 3.68
CA ALA A 96 8.94 11.23 3.07
C ALA A 96 9.75 11.67 1.84
N MET A 97 9.30 12.71 1.13
CA MET A 97 10.03 13.32 0.01
C MET A 97 11.10 14.34 0.46
N GLY A 98 11.32 14.50 1.77
CA GLY A 98 12.23 15.49 2.32
C GLY A 98 11.75 16.95 2.17
N LEU A 99 10.49 17.14 1.83
CA LEU A 99 9.88 18.47 1.77
C LEU A 99 9.43 18.92 3.16
N PRO A 100 9.41 20.24 3.44
CA PRO A 100 8.88 20.75 4.70
C PRO A 100 7.44 20.25 4.88
N SER A 101 7.18 19.47 5.91
CA SER A 101 5.83 19.13 6.30
C SER A 101 5.51 19.89 7.58
N GLN A 102 4.34 20.52 7.59
CA GLN A 102 3.86 21.22 8.78
C GLN A 102 3.09 20.27 9.71
N MET A 103 3.33 18.94 9.57
CA MET A 103 2.61 17.93 10.35
C MET A 103 2.67 18.23 11.85
N GLN A 104 3.85 18.59 12.38
CA GLN A 104 4.04 18.94 13.78
C GLN A 104 3.34 20.26 14.18
N THR A 105 3.01 21.10 13.23
CA THR A 105 2.24 22.33 13.46
C THR A 105 0.75 22.03 13.55
N TYR A 106 0.27 21.03 12.80
CA TYR A 106 -1.14 20.72 12.70
C TYR A 106 -1.60 19.65 13.69
N PHE A 107 -0.74 18.66 13.97
CA PHE A 107 -1.07 17.51 14.82
C PHE A 107 -0.06 17.34 15.93
N THR A 108 -0.52 16.98 17.13
CA THR A 108 0.36 16.42 18.15
C THR A 108 0.85 15.04 17.74
N ILE A 109 1.86 14.51 18.41
CA ILE A 109 2.37 13.15 18.16
C ILE A 109 1.26 12.12 18.37
N GLU A 110 0.46 12.27 19.40
CA GLU A 110 -0.65 11.37 19.74
C GLU A 110 -1.73 11.41 18.66
N GLU A 111 -2.10 12.60 18.19
CA GLU A 111 -3.06 12.78 17.10
C GLU A 111 -2.55 12.18 15.79
N ALA A 112 -1.29 12.40 15.45
CA ALA A 112 -0.67 11.82 14.27
C ALA A 112 -0.61 10.28 14.37
N ASN A 113 -0.29 9.72 15.53
CA ASN A 113 -0.30 8.27 15.75
C ASN A 113 -1.71 7.68 15.64
N ALA A 114 -2.73 8.37 16.14
CA ALA A 114 -4.11 7.96 16.03
C ALA A 114 -4.57 7.92 14.55
N LEU A 115 -4.29 8.98 13.79
CA LEU A 115 -4.58 9.02 12.34
C LEU A 115 -3.82 7.94 11.58
N TRP A 116 -2.54 7.73 11.94
CA TRP A 116 -1.74 6.66 11.35
C TRP A 116 -2.33 5.28 11.63
N SER A 117 -2.79 5.02 12.85
CA SER A 117 -3.42 3.75 13.21
C SER A 117 -4.68 3.48 12.38
N CYS A 118 -5.49 4.51 12.15
CA CYS A 118 -6.68 4.43 11.29
C CYS A 118 -6.29 4.13 9.84
N PHE A 119 -5.33 4.86 9.30
CA PHE A 119 -4.83 4.63 7.94
C PHE A 119 -4.29 3.21 7.78
N ASN A 120 -3.44 2.78 8.71
CA ASN A 120 -2.84 1.46 8.73
C ASN A 120 -3.89 0.34 8.76
N LEU A 121 -4.86 0.44 9.69
CA LEU A 121 -5.94 -0.54 9.76
C LEU A 121 -6.74 -0.61 8.45
N ARG A 122 -7.05 0.53 7.83
CA ARG A 122 -7.74 0.56 6.55
C ARG A 122 -6.95 -0.17 5.46
N GLN A 123 -5.63 0.05 5.36
CA GLN A 123 -4.77 -0.64 4.41
C GLN A 123 -4.75 -2.14 4.69
N TYR A 124 -4.58 -2.52 5.95
CA TYR A 124 -4.59 -3.91 6.40
C TYR A 124 -5.88 -4.63 5.99
N LEU A 125 -7.04 -4.05 6.34
CA LEU A 125 -8.34 -4.66 6.05
C LEU A 125 -8.64 -4.77 4.55
N GLN A 126 -8.13 -3.85 3.75
CA GLN A 126 -8.41 -3.80 2.31
C GLN A 126 -7.43 -4.58 1.45
N ARG A 127 -6.22 -4.87 1.93
CA ARG A 127 -5.14 -5.39 1.09
C ARG A 127 -4.46 -6.65 1.61
N THR A 128 -4.88 -7.18 2.75
CA THR A 128 -4.32 -8.40 3.32
C THR A 128 -5.41 -9.40 3.69
N ALA A 129 -5.03 -10.67 3.88
CA ALA A 129 -5.94 -11.66 4.45
C ALA A 129 -6.23 -11.33 5.91
N THR A 130 -7.48 -11.24 6.25
CA THR A 130 -7.96 -10.95 7.60
C THR A 130 -9.08 -11.91 8.00
N THR A 131 -9.57 -11.78 9.23
CA THR A 131 -10.79 -12.49 9.67
C THR A 131 -12.04 -12.02 8.93
N VAL A 132 -12.00 -10.86 8.28
CA VAL A 132 -13.10 -10.34 7.46
C VAL A 132 -13.16 -11.02 6.10
N SER A 133 -11.99 -11.18 5.44
CA SER A 133 -11.90 -11.82 4.13
C SER A 133 -10.45 -12.19 3.79
N THR A 134 -10.26 -13.26 3.02
CA THR A 134 -8.99 -13.68 2.44
C THR A 134 -8.78 -13.15 1.02
N VAL A 135 -9.84 -12.75 0.35
CA VAL A 135 -9.85 -12.24 -1.04
C VAL A 135 -8.74 -11.21 -1.32
N PRO A 136 -8.47 -10.22 -0.44
CA PRO A 136 -7.40 -9.27 -0.71
C PRO A 136 -6.01 -9.88 -0.87
N ALA A 137 -5.71 -11.02 -0.26
CA ALA A 137 -4.43 -11.70 -0.44
C ALA A 137 -4.43 -12.60 -1.69
N GLU A 138 -5.56 -13.20 -2.02
CA GLU A 138 -5.72 -14.17 -3.11
C GLU A 138 -5.42 -13.57 -4.48
N ILE A 139 -5.67 -12.26 -4.67
CA ILE A 139 -5.37 -11.56 -5.93
C ILE A 139 -3.89 -11.60 -6.34
N ALA A 140 -2.98 -11.92 -5.41
CA ALA A 140 -1.56 -12.08 -5.70
C ALA A 140 -1.18 -13.48 -6.21
N GLY A 141 -2.14 -14.40 -6.33
CA GLY A 141 -1.89 -15.80 -6.72
C GLY A 141 -1.17 -15.92 -8.04
N ASP A 142 -1.65 -15.26 -9.09
CA ASP A 142 -1.03 -15.30 -10.42
C ASP A 142 0.39 -14.73 -10.42
N LEU A 143 0.65 -13.72 -9.60
CA LEU A 143 2.00 -13.18 -9.45
C LEU A 143 2.95 -14.19 -8.80
N VAL A 144 2.49 -14.92 -7.78
CA VAL A 144 3.26 -16.00 -7.14
C VAL A 144 3.56 -17.12 -8.15
N LEU A 145 2.55 -17.57 -8.90
CA LEU A 145 2.73 -18.58 -9.94
C LEU A 145 3.76 -18.12 -10.99
N ASN A 146 3.64 -16.90 -11.47
CA ASN A 146 4.61 -16.34 -12.42
C ASN A 146 6.03 -16.26 -11.85
N ILE A 147 6.19 -15.95 -10.56
CA ILE A 147 7.51 -15.98 -9.91
C ILE A 147 8.08 -17.40 -9.89
N ILE A 148 7.27 -18.40 -9.55
CA ILE A 148 7.67 -19.80 -9.53
C ILE A 148 8.07 -20.26 -10.94
N GLU A 149 7.20 -20.06 -11.94
CA GLU A 149 7.45 -20.47 -13.32
C GLU A 149 8.73 -19.86 -13.89
N THR A 150 8.94 -18.57 -13.66
CA THR A 150 10.15 -17.90 -14.14
C THR A 150 11.41 -18.37 -13.42
N THR A 151 11.29 -18.78 -12.15
CA THR A 151 12.40 -19.35 -11.38
C THR A 151 12.72 -20.76 -11.85
N ASP A 152 11.70 -21.57 -12.11
CA ASP A 152 11.86 -22.93 -12.61
C ASP A 152 12.50 -22.94 -14.00
N ALA A 153 12.04 -22.10 -14.93
CA ALA A 153 12.64 -21.96 -16.25
C ALA A 153 14.13 -21.61 -16.21
N TYR A 154 14.52 -20.74 -15.28
CA TYR A 154 15.92 -20.40 -15.05
C TYR A 154 16.71 -21.58 -14.45
N THR A 155 16.19 -22.27 -13.43
CA THR A 155 16.90 -23.35 -12.73
C THR A 155 17.01 -24.62 -13.56
N THR A 156 16.06 -24.88 -14.47
CA THR A 156 16.10 -26.02 -15.42
C THR A 156 16.94 -25.72 -16.66
N GLY A 157 17.37 -24.48 -16.85
CA GLY A 157 18.15 -24.07 -18.02
C GLY A 157 17.32 -23.84 -19.28
N GLU A 158 16.00 -23.75 -19.16
CA GLU A 158 15.10 -23.37 -20.27
C GLU A 158 15.28 -21.89 -20.65
N ASP A 159 15.54 -21.05 -19.65
CA ASP A 159 15.90 -19.64 -19.84
C ASP A 159 17.35 -19.40 -19.39
N THR A 160 18.25 -19.26 -20.37
CA THR A 160 19.66 -18.98 -20.14
C THR A 160 20.07 -17.54 -20.46
N GLY A 161 19.16 -16.76 -21.03
CA GLY A 161 19.43 -15.40 -21.51
C GLY A 161 19.03 -14.31 -20.51
N THR A 162 18.08 -14.57 -19.65
CA THR A 162 17.55 -13.58 -18.72
C THR A 162 18.39 -13.50 -17.45
N CYS A 163 19.04 -12.37 -17.20
CA CYS A 163 19.83 -12.16 -15.99
C CYS A 163 19.02 -11.59 -14.82
N ALA A 164 17.91 -10.92 -15.08
CA ALA A 164 17.01 -10.37 -14.06
C ALA A 164 15.60 -10.14 -14.57
N ILE A 165 14.61 -10.43 -13.74
CA ILE A 165 13.21 -10.07 -13.97
C ILE A 165 12.79 -9.07 -12.90
N LEU A 166 12.53 -7.84 -13.32
CA LEU A 166 12.19 -6.73 -12.43
C LEU A 166 10.67 -6.46 -12.49
N ARG A 167 10.03 -6.56 -11.35
CA ARG A 167 8.59 -6.36 -11.19
C ARG A 167 8.34 -5.10 -10.39
N PHE A 168 7.70 -4.11 -11.02
CA PHE A 168 7.37 -2.82 -10.41
C PHE A 168 5.86 -2.77 -10.13
N GLY A 169 5.50 -2.68 -8.88
CA GLY A 169 4.11 -2.67 -8.42
C GLY A 169 3.82 -1.53 -7.44
N HIS A 170 2.59 -1.49 -7.02
CA HIS A 170 2.06 -0.59 -5.99
C HIS A 170 1.89 -1.33 -4.65
N ALA A 171 1.51 -0.59 -3.60
CA ALA A 171 1.15 -1.18 -2.32
C ALA A 171 0.01 -2.21 -2.47
N GLU A 172 -0.93 -1.94 -3.40
CA GLU A 172 -2.04 -2.83 -3.76
C GLU A 172 -1.60 -4.17 -4.37
N THR A 173 -0.36 -4.28 -4.80
CA THR A 173 0.24 -5.53 -5.30
C THR A 173 1.12 -6.18 -4.25
N LEU A 174 1.95 -5.37 -3.59
CA LEU A 174 2.94 -5.88 -2.64
C LEU A 174 2.31 -6.39 -1.34
N MET A 175 1.32 -5.67 -0.80
CA MET A 175 0.66 -6.09 0.44
C MET A 175 -0.08 -7.42 0.30
N PRO A 176 -0.90 -7.64 -0.74
CA PRO A 176 -1.45 -8.96 -1.04
C PRO A 176 -0.40 -10.06 -1.16
N LEU A 177 0.67 -9.81 -1.90
CA LEU A 177 1.77 -10.77 -2.07
C LEU A 177 2.41 -11.18 -0.75
N LEU A 178 2.79 -10.21 0.09
CA LEU A 178 3.38 -10.47 1.39
C LEU A 178 2.42 -11.22 2.33
N SER A 179 1.14 -10.88 2.27
CA SER A 179 0.09 -11.53 3.04
C SER A 179 -0.13 -12.98 2.58
N LEU A 180 -0.20 -13.23 1.27
CA LEU A 180 -0.36 -14.57 0.70
C LEU A 180 0.82 -15.48 1.05
N LEU A 181 2.04 -14.97 0.96
CA LEU A 181 3.26 -15.68 1.31
C LEU A 181 3.47 -15.85 2.82
N ARG A 182 2.62 -15.24 3.64
CA ARG A 182 2.71 -15.26 5.10
C ARG A 182 4.11 -14.91 5.61
N ILE A 183 4.73 -13.90 5.00
CA ILE A 183 6.06 -13.45 5.40
C ILE A 183 6.02 -13.02 6.88
N PRO A 184 6.89 -13.55 7.75
CA PRO A 184 6.90 -13.20 9.16
C PRO A 184 7.06 -11.69 9.36
N GLY A 185 6.20 -11.09 10.20
CA GLY A 185 6.14 -9.65 10.43
C GLY A 185 5.35 -8.87 9.37
N CYS A 186 5.02 -9.47 8.23
CA CYS A 186 4.26 -8.82 7.16
C CYS A 186 2.80 -9.29 7.06
N HIS A 187 2.45 -10.40 7.71
CA HIS A 187 1.07 -10.88 7.78
C HIS A 187 0.19 -10.03 8.72
N TYR A 188 0.81 -9.29 9.63
CA TYR A 188 0.19 -8.27 10.45
C TYR A 188 0.79 -6.92 10.06
N MET A 189 0.11 -6.18 9.23
CA MET A 189 0.57 -4.86 8.79
C MET A 189 0.75 -3.87 9.94
N THR A 190 0.04 -4.07 11.06
CA THR A 190 0.25 -3.34 12.30
C THR A 190 1.69 -3.39 12.78
N ASN A 191 2.33 -4.58 12.74
CA ASN A 191 3.72 -4.71 13.17
C ASN A 191 4.73 -4.11 12.20
N TYR A 192 4.45 -4.18 10.89
CA TYR A 192 5.31 -3.56 9.88
C TYR A 192 5.34 -2.04 10.03
N PHE A 193 4.18 -1.43 10.21
CA PHE A 193 4.10 0.02 10.37
C PHE A 193 4.52 0.50 11.75
N ASP A 194 4.39 -0.28 12.82
CA ASP A 194 4.98 0.01 14.12
C ASP A 194 6.52 0.06 14.03
N THR A 195 7.11 -0.82 13.24
CA THR A 195 8.55 -0.82 12.99
C THR A 195 8.98 0.39 12.17
N VAL A 196 8.21 0.76 11.15
CA VAL A 196 8.47 1.97 10.34
C VAL A 196 8.21 3.23 11.16
N ALA A 197 7.14 3.28 11.96
CA ALA A 197 6.83 4.41 12.82
C ALA A 197 7.92 4.64 13.90
N SER A 198 8.61 3.60 14.35
CA SER A 198 9.75 3.74 15.27
C SER A 198 10.96 4.45 14.64
N HIS A 199 11.15 4.30 13.32
CA HIS A 199 12.18 5.01 12.55
C HIS A 199 11.81 6.47 12.24
N TRP A 200 10.57 6.87 12.51
CA TRP A 200 10.10 8.25 12.30
C TRP A 200 10.22 9.11 13.55
N ARG A 201 10.71 8.55 14.67
CA ARG A 201 10.87 9.26 15.95
C ARG A 201 12.24 9.93 16.13
N ASP A 202 13.21 9.60 15.31
CA ASP A 202 14.54 10.17 15.26
C ASP A 202 14.65 11.14 14.07
#